data_7f972e67a386f5d5d1a16f1b3bc60753
#
_entry.id   7f972e67a386f5d5d1a16f1b3bc60753
#
_cell.length_a   1.000
_cell.length_b   1.000
_cell.length_c   1.000
_cell.angle_alpha   90.00
_cell.angle_beta   90.00
_cell.angle_gamma   90.00
#
_symmetry.space_group_name_H-M   'P 1'
#
loop_
_entity.id
_entity.type
_entity.pdbx_description
1 polymer ?
#
loop_
_entity_poly.entity_id
_entity_poly.type
_entity_poly.pdbx_seq_one_letter_code
_entity_poly.pdbx_strand_id
1 'polypeptide(L)'
;MIPLSVPNINGNEWQYVKDCLDTGWISSAGAYVNKFEEAIQNYTGVKYAIACMNGTAGLQVSLNLAGVSSDDIVIAPNLTFVATLNAISYSGAQIALIDVCEDSWQMDIDLLQNWLANNTT
;
A
#
# COMPACT_ATOMS: atom_id res chain seq x y z
N MET A 1 -6.61 23.83 15.45
CA MET A 1 -5.81 22.60 15.16
C MET A 1 -5.67 22.50 13.65
N ILE A 2 -4.45 22.34 13.16
CA ILE A 2 -4.20 22.14 11.72
C ILE A 2 -4.21 20.61 11.48
N PRO A 3 -5.17 20.06 10.71
CA PRO A 3 -5.20 18.63 10.42
C PRO A 3 -4.05 18.26 9.48
N LEU A 4 -3.54 17.03 9.61
CA LEU A 4 -2.51 16.48 8.71
C LEU A 4 -3.05 16.37 7.27
N SER A 5 -4.27 15.89 7.13
CA SER A 5 -5.02 15.85 5.88
C SER A 5 -6.52 15.84 6.16
N VAL A 6 -7.29 16.28 5.19
CA VAL A 6 -8.75 16.17 5.21
C VAL A 6 -9.22 15.48 3.93
N PRO A 7 -10.27 14.66 3.99
CA PRO A 7 -10.86 14.05 2.80
C PRO A 7 -11.39 15.15 1.86
N ASN A 8 -11.16 14.98 0.57
CA ASN A 8 -11.77 15.79 -0.46
C ASN A 8 -13.01 15.05 -1.01
N ILE A 9 -14.21 15.51 -0.66
CA ILE A 9 -15.49 14.91 -1.03
C ILE A 9 -16.25 15.94 -1.87
N ASN A 10 -15.85 16.08 -3.13
CA ASN A 10 -16.39 17.09 -4.07
C ASN A 10 -16.91 16.47 -5.37
N GLY A 11 -16.93 15.15 -5.47
CA GLY A 11 -17.38 14.42 -6.65
C GLY A 11 -18.70 13.67 -6.45
N ASN A 12 -18.75 12.46 -6.94
CA ASN A 12 -19.95 11.61 -6.94
C ASN A 12 -20.00 10.63 -5.76
N GLU A 13 -19.17 10.80 -4.73
CA GLU A 13 -19.00 9.85 -3.63
C GLU A 13 -20.34 9.57 -2.95
N TRP A 14 -21.11 10.62 -2.67
CA TRP A 14 -22.43 10.49 -2.04
C TRP A 14 -23.40 9.68 -2.89
N GLN A 15 -23.39 9.92 -4.21
CA GLN A 15 -24.27 9.21 -5.13
C GLN A 15 -23.92 7.72 -5.19
N TYR A 16 -22.65 7.37 -5.23
CA TYR A 16 -22.18 5.99 -5.28
C TYR A 16 -22.49 5.25 -3.97
N VAL A 17 -22.24 5.89 -2.83
CA VAL A 17 -22.59 5.33 -1.51
C VAL A 17 -24.09 5.12 -1.39
N LYS A 18 -24.88 6.12 -1.80
CA LYS A 18 -26.35 6.02 -1.78
C LYS A 18 -26.85 4.84 -2.64
N ASP A 19 -26.32 4.69 -3.83
CA ASP A 19 -26.70 3.58 -4.72
C ASP A 19 -26.37 2.21 -4.11
N CYS A 20 -25.23 2.07 -3.44
CA CYS A 20 -24.90 0.86 -2.71
C CYS A 20 -25.89 0.57 -1.58
N LEU A 21 -26.31 1.59 -0.84
CA LEU A 21 -27.28 1.45 0.25
C LEU A 21 -28.67 1.10 -0.29
N ASP A 22 -29.14 1.77 -1.34
CA ASP A 22 -30.45 1.55 -1.95
C ASP A 22 -30.57 0.15 -2.56
N THR A 23 -29.46 -0.38 -3.10
CA THR A 23 -29.42 -1.71 -3.74
C THR A 23 -29.00 -2.84 -2.79
N GLY A 24 -28.56 -2.51 -1.58
CA GLY A 24 -28.09 -3.48 -0.58
C GLY A 24 -26.71 -4.08 -0.85
N TRP A 25 -25.96 -3.58 -1.85
CA TRP A 25 -24.60 -4.03 -2.17
C TRP A 25 -23.56 -3.27 -1.34
N ILE A 26 -23.42 -3.63 -0.07
CA ILE A 26 -22.53 -2.98 0.92
C ILE A 26 -21.40 -3.88 1.40
N SER A 27 -21.13 -5.00 0.71
CA SER A 27 -20.10 -5.97 1.06
C SER A 27 -18.88 -5.86 0.15
N SER A 28 -17.96 -6.83 0.26
CA SER A 28 -16.73 -6.94 -0.55
C SER A 28 -16.96 -7.31 -2.02
N ALA A 29 -18.20 -7.64 -2.40
CA ALA A 29 -18.61 -7.88 -3.78
C ALA A 29 -19.64 -6.83 -4.20
N GLY A 30 -19.65 -6.49 -5.49
CA GLY A 30 -20.62 -5.55 -6.05
C GLY A 30 -20.11 -4.83 -7.27
N ALA A 31 -21.02 -4.17 -7.99
CA ALA A 31 -20.70 -3.48 -9.25
C ALA A 31 -19.63 -2.38 -9.09
N TYR A 32 -19.56 -1.72 -7.94
CA TYR A 32 -18.59 -0.66 -7.71
C TYR A 32 -17.17 -1.17 -7.46
N VAL A 33 -17.00 -2.39 -6.92
CA VAL A 33 -15.68 -3.04 -6.84
C VAL A 33 -15.14 -3.26 -8.25
N ASN A 34 -15.93 -3.86 -9.13
CA ASN A 34 -15.53 -4.10 -10.52
C ASN A 34 -15.24 -2.80 -11.27
N LYS A 35 -16.10 -1.78 -11.13
CA LYS A 35 -15.89 -0.47 -11.76
C LYS A 35 -14.59 0.21 -11.28
N PHE A 36 -14.26 0.07 -10.01
CA PHE A 36 -13.02 0.60 -9.45
C PHE A 36 -11.81 -0.12 -10.05
N GLU A 37 -11.82 -1.45 -10.08
CA GLU A 37 -10.74 -2.25 -10.67
C GLU A 37 -10.54 -1.93 -12.16
N GLU A 38 -11.63 -1.86 -12.93
CA GLU A 38 -11.61 -1.46 -14.35
C GLU A 38 -11.06 -0.04 -14.54
N ALA A 39 -11.46 0.91 -13.67
CA ALA A 39 -10.98 2.29 -13.76
C ALA A 39 -9.46 2.36 -13.50
N ILE A 40 -8.94 1.61 -12.53
CA ILE A 40 -7.50 1.53 -12.26
C ILE A 40 -6.75 0.88 -13.42
N GLN A 41 -7.27 -0.22 -13.99
CA GLN A 41 -6.67 -0.87 -15.17
C GLN A 41 -6.58 0.11 -16.35
N ASN A 42 -7.67 0.82 -16.64
CA ASN A 42 -7.72 1.79 -17.73
C ASN A 42 -6.77 2.98 -17.52
N TYR A 43 -6.67 3.46 -16.29
CA TYR A 43 -5.82 4.60 -15.95
C TYR A 43 -4.33 4.27 -15.98
N THR A 44 -3.96 3.10 -15.47
CA THR A 44 -2.55 2.68 -15.33
C THR A 44 -2.04 1.86 -16.51
N GLY A 45 -2.92 1.28 -17.32
CA GLY A 45 -2.58 0.36 -18.41
C GLY A 45 -2.20 -1.05 -17.93
N VAL A 46 -2.34 -1.37 -16.64
CA VAL A 46 -2.09 -2.73 -16.13
C VAL A 46 -3.20 -3.68 -16.56
N LYS A 47 -2.84 -4.94 -16.78
CA LYS A 47 -3.79 -5.97 -17.22
C LYS A 47 -4.83 -6.33 -16.15
N TYR A 48 -4.43 -6.30 -14.89
CA TYR A 48 -5.26 -6.66 -13.75
C TYR A 48 -5.07 -5.65 -12.61
N ALA A 49 -6.16 -5.30 -11.95
CA ALA A 49 -6.18 -4.58 -10.69
C ALA A 49 -7.12 -5.32 -9.73
N ILE A 50 -6.72 -5.47 -8.49
CA ILE A 50 -7.49 -6.16 -7.46
C ILE A 50 -7.71 -5.19 -6.30
N ALA A 51 -8.96 -4.93 -5.97
CA ALA A 51 -9.31 -4.05 -4.88
C ALA A 51 -9.00 -4.72 -3.54
N CYS A 52 -8.32 -3.99 -2.65
CA CYS A 52 -8.06 -4.39 -1.27
C CYS A 52 -8.80 -3.45 -0.31
N MET A 53 -9.09 -3.94 0.87
CA MET A 53 -9.79 -3.19 1.94
C MET A 53 -9.03 -1.91 2.34
N ASN A 54 -7.70 -1.96 2.35
CA ASN A 54 -6.79 -0.85 2.66
C ASN A 54 -5.37 -1.16 2.17
N GLY A 55 -4.49 -0.14 2.21
CA GLY A 55 -3.10 -0.28 1.77
C GLY A 55 -2.28 -1.28 2.58
N THR A 56 -2.52 -1.43 3.88
CA THR A 56 -1.82 -2.42 4.72
C THR A 56 -2.09 -3.83 4.24
N ALA A 57 -3.37 -4.16 3.99
CA ALA A 57 -3.75 -5.47 3.45
C ALA A 57 -3.16 -5.70 2.06
N GLY A 58 -3.17 -4.67 1.20
CA GLY A 58 -2.55 -4.74 -0.13
C GLY A 58 -1.05 -5.02 -0.06
N LEU A 59 -0.33 -4.32 0.80
CA LEU A 59 1.11 -4.54 1.02
C LEU A 59 1.39 -5.95 1.54
N GLN A 60 0.63 -6.42 2.54
CA GLN A 60 0.80 -7.77 3.09
C GLN A 60 0.58 -8.85 2.03
N VAL A 61 -0.49 -8.74 1.25
CA VAL A 61 -0.77 -9.68 0.16
C VAL A 61 0.33 -9.64 -0.88
N SER A 62 0.84 -8.46 -1.23
CA SER A 62 1.94 -8.31 -2.20
C SER A 62 3.23 -8.98 -1.71
N LEU A 63 3.58 -8.83 -0.43
CA LEU A 63 4.74 -9.48 0.16
C LEU A 63 4.58 -11.01 0.14
N ASN A 64 3.41 -11.52 0.50
CA ASN A 64 3.12 -12.96 0.45
C ASN A 64 3.21 -13.52 -0.97
N LEU A 65 2.68 -12.79 -1.97
CA LEU A 65 2.77 -13.18 -3.38
C LEU A 65 4.21 -13.11 -3.92
N ALA A 66 5.05 -12.24 -3.38
CA ALA A 66 6.48 -12.20 -3.67
C ALA A 66 7.26 -13.34 -3.00
N GLY A 67 6.61 -14.15 -2.17
CA GLY A 67 7.23 -15.28 -1.47
C GLY A 67 7.97 -14.91 -0.19
N VAL A 68 7.73 -13.70 0.32
CA VAL A 68 8.38 -13.24 1.58
C VAL A 68 7.95 -14.10 2.75
N SER A 69 8.93 -14.52 3.55
CA SER A 69 8.81 -15.43 4.69
C SER A 69 9.59 -14.92 5.92
N SER A 70 9.58 -15.70 6.99
CA SER A 70 10.34 -15.41 8.22
C SER A 70 11.87 -15.42 8.04
N ASP A 71 12.35 -16.04 6.97
CA ASP A 71 13.79 -16.14 6.69
C ASP A 71 14.32 -14.96 5.88
N ASP A 72 13.42 -14.04 5.49
CA ASP A 72 13.74 -12.89 4.67
C ASP A 72 13.92 -11.62 5.49
N ILE A 73 14.69 -10.69 4.93
CA ILE A 73 14.80 -9.30 5.41
C ILE A 73 14.13 -8.41 4.38
N VAL A 74 13.13 -7.64 4.81
CA VAL A 74 12.48 -6.63 3.96
C VAL A 74 12.97 -5.25 4.34
N ILE A 75 13.54 -4.55 3.37
CA ILE A 75 14.06 -3.20 3.54
C ILE A 75 12.93 -2.19 3.37
N ALA A 76 12.84 -1.24 4.29
CA ALA A 76 11.85 -0.16 4.23
C ALA A 76 12.49 1.19 4.61
N PRO A 77 11.95 2.31 4.12
CA PRO A 77 12.40 3.62 4.57
C PRO A 77 12.03 3.85 6.04
N ASN A 78 12.90 4.50 6.78
CA ASN A 78 12.66 4.84 8.19
C ASN A 78 11.53 5.87 8.34
N LEU A 79 11.38 6.78 7.37
CA LEU A 79 10.25 7.70 7.31
C LEU A 79 9.14 7.11 6.44
N THR A 80 8.21 6.44 7.08
CA THR A 80 7.05 5.83 6.42
C THR A 80 5.86 5.74 7.36
N PHE A 81 4.69 5.48 6.80
CA PHE A 81 3.52 5.16 7.61
C PHE A 81 3.72 3.79 8.28
N VAL A 82 3.35 3.67 9.54
CA VAL A 82 3.52 2.42 10.33
C VAL A 82 2.90 1.19 9.65
N ALA A 83 1.92 1.41 8.78
CA ALA A 83 1.29 0.37 7.96
C ALA A 83 2.30 -0.45 7.11
N THR A 84 3.37 0.19 6.62
CA THR A 84 4.44 -0.48 5.87
C THR A 84 5.15 -1.51 6.76
N LEU A 85 5.54 -1.10 7.97
CA LEU A 85 6.24 -1.96 8.91
C LEU A 85 5.33 -3.09 9.44
N ASN A 86 4.05 -2.77 9.67
CA ASN A 86 3.07 -3.77 10.07
C ASN A 86 2.88 -4.84 8.99
N ALA A 87 2.78 -4.45 7.71
CA ALA A 87 2.63 -5.40 6.62
C ALA A 87 3.81 -6.36 6.52
N ILE A 88 5.05 -5.85 6.71
CA ILE A 88 6.27 -6.68 6.75
C ILE A 88 6.22 -7.62 7.96
N SER A 89 5.89 -7.10 9.13
CA SER A 89 5.80 -7.89 10.36
C SER A 89 4.77 -9.03 10.24
N TYR A 90 3.62 -8.77 9.60
CA TYR A 90 2.59 -9.80 9.36
C TYR A 90 3.04 -10.91 8.40
N SER A 91 4.01 -10.65 7.55
CA SER A 91 4.65 -11.68 6.70
C SER A 91 5.67 -12.53 7.46
N GLY A 92 6.00 -12.16 8.70
CA GLY A 92 6.99 -12.83 9.54
C GLY A 92 8.43 -12.42 9.26
N ALA A 93 8.68 -11.62 8.23
CA ALA A 93 10.01 -11.19 7.83
C ALA A 93 10.65 -10.22 8.83
N GLN A 94 11.98 -10.18 8.83
CA GLN A 94 12.74 -9.17 9.56
C GLN A 94 12.68 -7.83 8.82
N ILE A 95 12.72 -6.73 9.56
CA ILE A 95 12.67 -5.38 9.00
C ILE A 95 14.06 -4.76 9.09
N ALA A 96 14.59 -4.29 7.95
CA ALA A 96 15.74 -3.39 7.91
C ALA A 96 15.28 -1.99 7.53
N LEU A 97 15.65 -1.00 8.35
CA LEU A 97 15.28 0.40 8.10
C LEU A 97 16.47 1.14 7.51
N ILE A 98 16.22 1.83 6.41
CA ILE A 98 17.18 2.75 5.78
C ILE A 98 16.62 4.17 5.91
N ASP A 99 17.48 5.11 6.28
CA ASP A 99 17.09 6.50 6.41
C ASP A 99 16.78 7.15 5.06
N VAL A 100 16.20 8.34 5.11
CA VAL A 100 15.78 9.09 3.92
C VAL A 100 16.73 10.26 3.65
N CYS A 101 16.83 10.66 2.39
CA CYS A 101 17.55 11.87 2.00
C CYS A 101 16.81 13.12 2.55
N GLU A 102 17.55 14.10 3.06
CA GLU A 102 16.97 15.34 3.60
C GLU A 102 16.21 16.17 2.55
N ASP A 103 16.68 16.13 1.29
CA ASP A 103 16.08 16.92 0.21
C ASP A 103 14.80 16.30 -0.38
N SER A 104 14.80 14.97 -0.58
CA SER A 104 13.75 14.28 -1.33
C SER A 104 12.74 13.55 -0.46
N TRP A 105 13.09 13.28 0.80
CA TRP A 105 12.33 12.45 1.74
C TRP A 105 12.10 11.01 1.23
N GLN A 106 12.85 10.61 0.20
CA GLN A 106 12.88 9.24 -0.30
C GLN A 106 14.02 8.46 0.36
N MET A 107 13.93 7.12 0.35
CA MET A 107 14.99 6.25 0.86
C MET A 107 16.37 6.68 0.29
N ASP A 108 17.36 6.81 1.16
CA ASP A 108 18.72 7.14 0.76
C ASP A 108 19.39 5.94 0.07
N ILE A 109 19.69 6.10 -1.21
CA ILE A 109 20.25 5.03 -2.04
C ILE A 109 21.69 4.71 -1.67
N ASP A 110 22.47 5.70 -1.24
CA ASP A 110 23.86 5.48 -0.84
C ASP A 110 23.91 4.68 0.48
N LEU A 111 23.03 4.99 1.42
CA LEU A 111 22.86 4.21 2.66
C LEU A 111 22.37 2.79 2.34
N LEU A 112 21.42 2.63 1.41
CA LEU A 112 20.94 1.33 0.97
C LEU A 112 22.06 0.49 0.37
N GLN A 113 22.87 1.06 -0.54
CA GLN A 113 24.01 0.37 -1.16
C GLN A 113 25.03 -0.07 -0.10
N ASN A 114 25.36 0.81 0.84
CA ASN A 114 26.28 0.49 1.93
C ASN A 114 25.71 -0.64 2.83
N TRP A 115 24.42 -0.60 3.13
CA TRP A 115 23.77 -1.64 3.91
C TRP A 115 23.83 -3.00 3.18
N LEU A 116 23.51 -3.03 1.89
CA LEU A 116 23.56 -4.24 1.07
C LEU A 116 24.98 -4.81 1.00
N ALA A 117 25.99 -3.97 0.77
CA ALA A 117 27.38 -4.41 0.71
C ALA A 117 27.90 -5.07 2.00
N ASN A 118 27.31 -4.72 3.15
CA ASN A 118 27.74 -5.24 4.44
C ASN A 118 26.86 -6.39 4.98
N ASN A 119 25.70 -6.63 4.36
CA ASN A 119 24.72 -7.60 4.89
C ASN A 119 24.28 -8.67 3.85
N THR A 120 24.76 -8.60 2.62
CA THR A 120 24.54 -9.63 1.60
C THR A 120 25.85 -10.31 1.26
N THR A 121 25.90 -11.63 1.32
CA THR A 121 27.04 -12.47 0.88
C THR A 121 26.83 -12.94 -0.53
#